data_d6711db972445627ecde464fdce5b50b
#
_entry.id   d6711db972445627ecde464fdce5b50b
#
_cell.length_a   1.000
_cell.length_b   1.000
_cell.length_c   1.000
_cell.angle_alpha   90.00
_cell.angle_beta   90.00
_cell.angle_gamma   90.00
#
_symmetry.space_group_name_H-M   'P 1'
#
loop_
_entity.id
_entity.type
_entity.pdbx_description
1 polymer ?
#
loop_
_entity_poly.entity_id
_entity_poly.type
_entity_poly.pdbx_seq_one_letter_code
_entity_poly.pdbx_strand_id
1 'polypeptide(L)'
;DQLYQLGLTNKQLQAWASVDKEVDACLTWLATSTNHHILTLADPLYPPLLKQVVAPPPLLFVEGNPTFLSQPQIAMVGSRNASFDGLHHARQFAAELAQQELIVTSGLALGIDGHAHDGALQAGGKTIAVLGSGLEHIYPARHRSLAQRVTENGALVSEFRPNAKPRAENFPRRNRIISGLSLGVLVVEAAEKSGSLITARYALEQGREVFALPASINARNASGGNQLIRNGACLVEKTQDILDEIQSLLDWSVNQSIDLFSTLNDEEELPFPQLLANVGSEAT
;
A
#
# COMPACT_ATOMS: atom_id res chain seq x y z
N ASP A 1 -34.42 9.01 -13.57
CA ASP A 1 -35.03 9.88 -12.56
C ASP A 1 -34.95 9.36 -11.13
N GLN A 2 -34.90 8.04 -10.90
CA GLN A 2 -34.72 7.47 -9.56
C GLN A 2 -33.40 7.89 -8.89
N LEU A 3 -32.33 8.00 -9.66
CA LEU A 3 -31.01 8.43 -9.15
C LEU A 3 -31.00 9.91 -8.73
N TYR A 4 -31.82 10.73 -9.37
CA TYR A 4 -32.04 12.12 -8.95
C TYR A 4 -32.76 12.22 -7.61
N GLN A 5 -33.72 11.32 -7.35
CA GLN A 5 -34.44 11.22 -6.07
C GLN A 5 -33.53 10.75 -4.92
N LEU A 6 -32.44 10.03 -5.23
CA LEU A 6 -31.39 9.65 -4.29
C LEU A 6 -30.37 10.78 -4.02
N GLY A 7 -30.59 12.00 -4.55
CA GLY A 7 -29.76 13.17 -4.29
C GLY A 7 -28.48 13.27 -5.14
N LEU A 8 -28.37 12.51 -6.22
CA LEU A 8 -27.22 12.63 -7.11
C LEU A 8 -27.28 13.95 -7.92
N THR A 9 -26.14 14.62 -8.01
CA THR A 9 -25.98 15.83 -8.83
C THR A 9 -25.93 15.49 -10.32
N ASN A 10 -26.22 16.46 -11.19
CA ASN A 10 -26.09 16.30 -12.64
C ASN A 10 -24.71 15.80 -13.07
N LYS A 11 -23.65 16.25 -12.39
CA LYS A 11 -22.27 15.81 -12.66
C LYS A 11 -22.07 14.33 -12.33
N GLN A 12 -22.68 13.85 -11.25
CA GLN A 12 -22.65 12.43 -10.87
C GLN A 12 -23.48 11.58 -11.83
N LEU A 13 -24.62 12.06 -12.30
CA LEU A 13 -25.45 11.38 -13.30
C LEU A 13 -24.76 11.26 -14.66
N GLN A 14 -24.05 12.32 -15.09
CA GLN A 14 -23.23 12.27 -16.31
C GLN A 14 -22.06 11.29 -16.17
N ALA A 15 -21.40 11.29 -15.00
CA ALA A 15 -20.35 10.30 -14.70
C ALA A 15 -20.90 8.88 -14.71
N TRP A 16 -22.09 8.65 -14.17
CA TRP A 16 -22.79 7.35 -14.21
C TRP A 16 -23.04 6.86 -15.62
N ALA A 17 -23.48 7.75 -16.52
CA ALA A 17 -23.73 7.40 -17.94
C ALA A 17 -22.46 7.03 -18.70
N SER A 18 -21.28 7.38 -18.22
CA SER A 18 -19.97 7.02 -18.82
C SER A 18 -19.28 5.84 -18.15
N VAL A 19 -19.87 5.29 -17.08
CA VAL A 19 -19.28 4.21 -16.26
C VAL A 19 -18.96 2.98 -17.11
N ASP A 20 -19.84 2.58 -18.00
CA ASP A 20 -19.67 1.35 -18.81
C ASP A 20 -18.35 1.36 -19.58
N LYS A 21 -18.01 2.47 -20.25
CA LYS A 21 -16.74 2.59 -20.99
C LYS A 21 -15.51 2.50 -20.07
N GLU A 22 -15.63 3.01 -18.85
CA GLU A 22 -14.53 3.00 -17.89
C GLU A 22 -14.38 1.61 -17.27
N VAL A 23 -15.49 0.93 -17.01
CA VAL A 23 -15.50 -0.48 -16.58
C VAL A 23 -14.92 -1.37 -17.66
N ASP A 24 -15.35 -1.23 -18.92
CA ASP A 24 -14.82 -1.98 -20.05
C ASP A 24 -13.31 -1.79 -20.22
N ALA A 25 -12.81 -0.57 -20.02
CA ALA A 25 -11.37 -0.31 -20.06
C ALA A 25 -10.62 -1.02 -18.92
N CYS A 26 -11.18 -1.07 -17.71
CA CYS A 26 -10.59 -1.79 -16.59
C CYS A 26 -10.62 -3.32 -16.82
N LEU A 27 -11.71 -3.85 -17.34
CA LEU A 27 -11.84 -5.28 -17.68
C LEU A 27 -10.91 -5.67 -18.85
N THR A 28 -10.76 -4.79 -19.83
CA THR A 28 -9.79 -4.96 -20.91
C THR A 28 -8.37 -5.03 -20.34
N TRP A 29 -8.00 -4.08 -19.48
CA TRP A 29 -6.69 -4.10 -18.80
C TRP A 29 -6.50 -5.41 -18.02
N LEU A 30 -7.49 -5.85 -17.27
CA LEU A 30 -7.44 -7.11 -16.51
C LEU A 30 -7.16 -8.31 -17.42
N ALA A 31 -7.76 -8.35 -18.60
CA ALA A 31 -7.61 -9.44 -19.56
C ALA A 31 -6.27 -9.43 -20.33
N THR A 32 -5.49 -8.34 -20.29
CA THR A 32 -4.22 -8.23 -21.03
C THR A 32 -3.08 -9.02 -20.43
N SER A 33 -3.16 -9.40 -19.15
CA SER A 33 -2.09 -10.16 -18.48
C SER A 33 -2.64 -11.00 -17.32
N THR A 34 -2.07 -12.19 -17.13
CA THR A 34 -2.36 -13.04 -15.96
C THR A 34 -1.83 -12.47 -14.64
N ASN A 35 -0.94 -11.46 -14.71
CA ASN A 35 -0.40 -10.75 -13.55
C ASN A 35 -1.23 -9.53 -13.15
N HIS A 36 -2.33 -9.25 -13.87
CA HIS A 36 -3.25 -8.18 -13.54
C HIS A 36 -4.40 -8.70 -12.68
N HIS A 37 -4.69 -7.98 -11.60
CA HIS A 37 -5.75 -8.34 -10.66
C HIS A 37 -6.55 -7.09 -10.28
N ILE A 38 -7.84 -7.29 -9.98
CA ILE A 38 -8.70 -6.28 -9.37
C ILE A 38 -9.24 -6.90 -8.08
N LEU A 39 -8.87 -6.33 -6.94
CA LEU A 39 -9.33 -6.78 -5.63
C LEU A 39 -10.40 -5.82 -5.11
N THR A 40 -11.54 -6.34 -4.71
CA THR A 40 -12.60 -5.60 -4.02
C THR A 40 -12.54 -5.84 -2.52
N LEU A 41 -13.25 -5.04 -1.73
CA LEU A 41 -13.36 -5.25 -0.28
C LEU A 41 -13.94 -6.63 0.13
N ALA A 42 -14.66 -7.29 -0.78
CA ALA A 42 -15.22 -8.62 -0.56
C ALA A 42 -14.27 -9.76 -0.96
N ASP A 43 -13.17 -9.43 -1.65
CA ASP A 43 -12.21 -10.42 -2.11
C ASP A 43 -11.40 -11.00 -0.94
N PRO A 44 -11.23 -12.33 -0.84
CA PRO A 44 -10.40 -12.96 0.19
C PRO A 44 -8.94 -12.49 0.18
N LEU A 45 -8.41 -12.11 -1.00
CA LEU A 45 -7.05 -11.59 -1.15
C LEU A 45 -6.93 -10.10 -0.79
N TYR A 46 -8.05 -9.41 -0.46
CA TYR A 46 -7.96 -8.02 -0.04
C TYR A 46 -7.23 -7.89 1.31
N PRO A 47 -6.18 -7.04 1.41
CA PRO A 47 -5.30 -7.02 2.59
C PRO A 47 -6.06 -6.71 3.89
N PRO A 48 -6.00 -7.60 4.91
CA PRO A 48 -6.75 -7.44 6.15
C PRO A 48 -6.44 -6.14 6.89
N LEU A 49 -5.15 -5.77 6.96
CA LEU A 49 -4.72 -4.53 7.60
C LEU A 49 -5.30 -3.29 6.90
N LEU A 50 -5.30 -3.28 5.56
CA LEU A 50 -5.83 -2.16 4.79
C LEU A 50 -7.37 -2.09 4.89
N LYS A 51 -8.05 -3.20 5.10
CA LYS A 51 -9.51 -3.24 5.29
C LYS A 51 -9.95 -2.53 6.57
N GLN A 52 -9.06 -2.43 7.57
CA GLN A 52 -9.33 -1.84 8.89
C GLN A 52 -9.17 -0.31 8.94
N VAL A 53 -8.58 0.31 7.91
CA VAL A 53 -8.41 1.78 7.93
C VAL A 53 -9.75 2.50 7.75
N VAL A 54 -9.85 3.74 8.22
CA VAL A 54 -11.10 4.54 8.21
C VAL A 54 -11.71 4.67 6.81
N ALA A 55 -10.88 4.74 5.77
CA ALA A 55 -11.33 4.86 4.38
C ALA A 55 -10.57 3.89 3.48
N PRO A 56 -10.86 2.57 3.57
CA PRO A 56 -10.21 1.60 2.72
C PRO A 56 -10.59 1.84 1.25
N PRO A 57 -9.66 1.68 0.31
CA PRO A 57 -10.00 1.78 -1.10
C PRO A 57 -11.00 0.67 -1.48
N PRO A 58 -12.15 1.00 -2.11
CA PRO A 58 -13.15 -0.01 -2.49
C PRO A 58 -12.63 -1.00 -3.53
N LEU A 59 -11.63 -0.57 -4.30
CA LEU A 59 -10.94 -1.37 -5.31
C LEU A 59 -9.42 -1.16 -5.20
N LEU A 60 -8.68 -2.22 -5.46
CA LEU A 60 -7.24 -2.18 -5.73
C LEU A 60 -6.96 -2.80 -7.09
N PHE A 61 -6.25 -2.09 -7.94
CA PHE A 61 -5.62 -2.63 -9.14
C PHE A 61 -4.23 -3.10 -8.75
N VAL A 62 -3.89 -4.33 -9.09
CA VAL A 62 -2.62 -4.96 -8.73
C VAL A 62 -1.98 -5.54 -9.99
N GLU A 63 -0.69 -5.28 -10.17
CA GLU A 63 0.16 -5.91 -11.17
C GLU A 63 1.30 -6.63 -10.46
N GLY A 64 1.39 -7.95 -10.62
CA GLY A 64 2.30 -8.83 -9.88
C GLY A 64 1.54 -9.82 -9.00
N ASN A 65 2.10 -10.24 -7.87
CA ASN A 65 1.48 -11.25 -7.02
C ASN A 65 0.62 -10.61 -5.90
N PRO A 66 -0.72 -10.76 -5.95
CA PRO A 66 -1.61 -10.14 -4.96
C PRO A 66 -1.49 -10.76 -3.56
N THR A 67 -1.01 -12.00 -3.41
CA THR A 67 -0.87 -12.67 -2.11
C THR A 67 0.13 -11.98 -1.19
N PHE A 68 1.08 -11.23 -1.76
CA PHE A 68 2.07 -10.48 -0.99
C PHE A 68 1.45 -9.30 -0.23
N LEU A 69 0.28 -8.80 -0.64
CA LEU A 69 -0.36 -7.67 0.01
C LEU A 69 -0.81 -7.98 1.44
N SER A 70 -1.04 -9.24 1.76
CA SER A 70 -1.46 -9.71 3.10
C SER A 70 -0.31 -10.20 3.97
N GLN A 71 0.91 -10.29 3.43
CA GLN A 71 2.08 -10.71 4.21
C GLN A 71 2.60 -9.56 5.09
N PRO A 72 3.32 -9.88 6.19
CA PRO A 72 3.93 -8.86 7.06
C PRO A 72 4.84 -7.91 6.29
N GLN A 73 4.64 -6.62 6.48
CA GLN A 73 5.36 -5.61 5.73
C GLN A 73 5.63 -4.33 6.53
N ILE A 74 6.75 -3.69 6.24
CA ILE A 74 7.15 -2.39 6.77
C ILE A 74 7.16 -1.36 5.64
N ALA A 75 6.48 -0.24 5.86
CA ALA A 75 6.58 0.89 4.96
C ALA A 75 7.90 1.65 5.18
N MET A 76 8.59 2.00 4.12
CA MET A 76 9.77 2.85 4.15
C MET A 76 9.52 4.10 3.33
N VAL A 77 9.63 5.26 3.95
CA VAL A 77 9.33 6.55 3.31
C VAL A 77 10.38 7.61 3.65
N GLY A 78 10.47 8.64 2.80
CA GLY A 78 11.38 9.73 3.11
C GLY A 78 11.48 10.77 2.00
N SER A 79 12.55 11.57 2.08
CA SER A 79 12.83 12.65 1.17
C SER A 79 13.06 12.16 -0.26
N ARG A 80 12.49 12.89 -1.23
CA ARG A 80 12.82 12.70 -2.66
C ARG A 80 14.23 13.20 -3.00
N ASN A 81 14.75 14.12 -2.21
CA ASN A 81 16.07 14.72 -2.31
C ASN A 81 16.89 14.38 -1.06
N ALA A 82 16.99 13.07 -0.77
CA ALA A 82 17.70 12.57 0.38
C ALA A 82 19.22 12.74 0.24
N SER A 83 19.88 12.83 1.38
CA SER A 83 21.35 12.81 1.47
C SER A 83 21.91 11.46 1.00
N PHE A 84 23.21 11.41 0.74
CA PHE A 84 23.90 10.16 0.41
C PHE A 84 23.71 9.13 1.53
N ASP A 85 23.84 9.54 2.79
CA ASP A 85 23.66 8.67 3.96
C ASP A 85 22.19 8.18 4.05
N GLY A 86 21.21 9.07 3.83
CA GLY A 86 19.79 8.69 3.78
C GLY A 86 19.49 7.64 2.72
N LEU A 87 20.07 7.78 1.52
CA LEU A 87 19.92 6.79 0.45
C LEU A 87 20.61 5.46 0.78
N HIS A 88 21.76 5.51 1.44
CA HIS A 88 22.50 4.34 1.91
C HIS A 88 21.68 3.60 2.97
N HIS A 89 21.21 4.30 4.00
CA HIS A 89 20.37 3.71 5.05
C HIS A 89 19.08 3.11 4.48
N ALA A 90 18.43 3.78 3.50
CA ALA A 90 17.24 3.22 2.86
C ALA A 90 17.50 1.85 2.23
N ARG A 91 18.63 1.68 1.53
CA ARG A 91 19.01 0.37 0.96
C ARG A 91 19.34 -0.65 2.03
N GLN A 92 20.14 -0.25 3.02
CA GLN A 92 20.59 -1.14 4.08
C GLN A 92 19.40 -1.69 4.88
N PHE A 93 18.55 -0.82 5.44
CA PHE A 93 17.38 -1.25 6.21
C PHE A 93 16.42 -2.09 5.36
N ALA A 94 16.21 -1.72 4.10
CA ALA A 94 15.35 -2.50 3.21
C ALA A 94 15.91 -3.92 2.96
N ALA A 95 17.22 -4.05 2.77
CA ALA A 95 17.88 -5.33 2.59
C ALA A 95 17.81 -6.19 3.87
N GLU A 96 18.06 -5.60 5.03
CA GLU A 96 17.99 -6.28 6.32
C GLU A 96 16.56 -6.74 6.66
N LEU A 97 15.54 -5.88 6.43
CA LEU A 97 14.12 -6.25 6.59
C LEU A 97 13.73 -7.40 5.65
N ALA A 98 14.18 -7.34 4.39
CA ALA A 98 13.94 -8.39 3.41
C ALA A 98 14.56 -9.74 3.82
N GLN A 99 15.74 -9.73 4.44
CA GLN A 99 16.39 -10.94 5.01
C GLN A 99 15.61 -11.54 6.18
N GLN A 100 14.77 -10.74 6.85
CA GLN A 100 13.83 -11.18 7.89
C GLN A 100 12.45 -11.56 7.31
N GLU A 101 12.37 -11.79 6.01
CA GLU A 101 11.15 -12.13 5.28
C GLU A 101 10.04 -11.07 5.33
N LEU A 102 10.37 -9.85 5.77
CA LEU A 102 9.44 -8.72 5.75
C LEU A 102 9.41 -8.06 4.37
N ILE A 103 8.21 -7.76 3.90
CA ILE A 103 8.02 -7.05 2.64
C ILE A 103 8.27 -5.55 2.87
N VAL A 104 9.04 -4.94 1.98
CA VAL A 104 9.25 -3.49 1.98
C VAL A 104 8.18 -2.82 1.13
N THR A 105 7.37 -1.98 1.74
CA THR A 105 6.32 -1.21 1.04
C THR A 105 6.69 0.25 0.93
N SER A 106 6.54 0.84 -0.27
CA SER A 106 6.83 2.25 -0.48
C SER A 106 6.05 2.83 -1.67
N GLY A 107 6.36 4.07 -2.04
CA GLY A 107 5.59 4.83 -3.03
C GLY A 107 6.23 4.98 -4.39
N LEU A 108 7.34 4.32 -4.68
CA LEU A 108 8.08 4.41 -5.94
C LEU A 108 8.57 5.83 -6.27
N ALA A 109 8.59 6.77 -5.31
CA ALA A 109 9.09 8.12 -5.52
C ALA A 109 10.63 8.12 -5.67
N LEU A 110 11.18 9.25 -6.13
CA LEU A 110 12.63 9.47 -6.10
C LEU A 110 13.16 9.45 -4.67
N GLY A 111 14.45 9.25 -4.48
CA GLY A 111 15.10 9.28 -3.17
C GLY A 111 14.85 8.01 -2.37
N ILE A 112 14.36 8.15 -1.14
CA ILE A 112 14.24 7.04 -0.19
C ILE A 112 13.41 5.89 -0.74
N ASP A 113 12.23 6.16 -1.30
CA ASP A 113 11.32 5.12 -1.80
C ASP A 113 12.01 4.20 -2.83
N GLY A 114 12.64 4.81 -3.86
CA GLY A 114 13.31 4.04 -4.90
C GLY A 114 14.49 3.21 -4.36
N HIS A 115 15.24 3.73 -3.37
CA HIS A 115 16.36 3.03 -2.77
C HIS A 115 15.90 1.92 -1.82
N ALA A 116 14.76 2.10 -1.14
CA ALA A 116 14.14 1.05 -0.34
C ALA A 116 13.71 -0.14 -1.21
N HIS A 117 12.99 0.11 -2.32
CA HIS A 117 12.64 -0.96 -3.27
C HIS A 117 13.87 -1.67 -3.82
N ASP A 118 14.89 -0.90 -4.26
CA ASP A 118 16.12 -1.45 -4.83
C ASP A 118 16.88 -2.30 -3.80
N GLY A 119 16.98 -1.84 -2.54
CA GLY A 119 17.65 -2.57 -1.45
C GLY A 119 16.97 -3.91 -1.15
N ALA A 120 15.64 -3.94 -1.04
CA ALA A 120 14.87 -5.17 -0.84
C ALA A 120 15.09 -6.17 -2.00
N LEU A 121 15.01 -5.70 -3.25
CA LEU A 121 15.21 -6.52 -4.44
C LEU A 121 16.64 -7.04 -4.57
N GLN A 122 17.67 -6.26 -4.22
CA GLN A 122 19.05 -6.69 -4.24
C GLN A 122 19.34 -7.78 -3.19
N ALA A 123 18.62 -7.76 -2.07
CA ALA A 123 18.70 -8.81 -1.06
C ALA A 123 17.88 -10.07 -1.40
N GLY A 124 17.25 -10.13 -2.57
CA GLY A 124 16.39 -11.24 -2.99
C GLY A 124 15.00 -11.24 -2.33
N GLY A 125 14.65 -10.16 -1.63
CA GLY A 125 13.36 -10.01 -0.96
C GLY A 125 12.25 -9.48 -1.86
N LYS A 126 11.07 -9.33 -1.27
CA LYS A 126 9.84 -8.87 -1.92
C LYS A 126 9.59 -7.41 -1.60
N THR A 127 8.93 -6.70 -2.52
CA THR A 127 8.57 -5.30 -2.29
C THR A 127 7.27 -4.92 -2.98
N ILE A 128 6.49 -4.03 -2.35
CA ILE A 128 5.22 -3.52 -2.87
C ILE A 128 5.34 -2.03 -3.13
N ALA A 129 5.08 -1.62 -4.37
CA ALA A 129 5.03 -0.21 -4.73
C ALA A 129 3.57 0.25 -4.89
N VAL A 130 3.15 1.16 -4.02
CA VAL A 130 1.83 1.79 -4.13
C VAL A 130 1.96 3.05 -4.98
N LEU A 131 1.10 3.23 -5.99
CA LEU A 131 1.21 4.31 -6.96
C LEU A 131 0.15 5.41 -6.74
N GLY A 132 0.53 6.66 -7.01
CA GLY A 132 -0.39 7.81 -7.05
C GLY A 132 -0.95 8.08 -8.45
N SER A 133 -0.84 7.10 -9.35
CA SER A 133 -1.34 7.06 -10.72
C SER A 133 -1.92 5.68 -11.00
N GLY A 134 -2.57 5.49 -12.14
CA GLY A 134 -2.88 4.15 -12.65
C GLY A 134 -1.62 3.39 -13.05
N LEU A 135 -1.73 2.07 -13.11
CA LEU A 135 -0.58 1.17 -13.32
C LEU A 135 0.05 1.29 -14.71
N GLU A 136 -0.69 1.78 -15.71
CA GLU A 136 -0.16 2.09 -17.05
C GLU A 136 0.74 3.36 -17.05
N HIS A 137 0.73 4.14 -15.98
CA HIS A 137 1.45 5.40 -15.88
C HIS A 137 2.47 5.42 -14.74
N ILE A 138 3.60 4.76 -14.96
CA ILE A 138 4.69 4.76 -13.96
C ILE A 138 5.28 6.17 -13.79
N TYR A 139 5.21 6.67 -12.56
CA TYR A 139 5.79 7.96 -12.18
C TYR A 139 6.64 7.84 -10.91
N PRO A 140 7.88 8.35 -10.92
CA PRO A 140 8.57 9.04 -12.01
C PRO A 140 9.00 8.10 -13.14
N ALA A 141 9.05 8.61 -14.38
CA ALA A 141 9.36 7.79 -15.56
C ALA A 141 10.73 7.09 -15.49
N ARG A 142 11.70 7.67 -14.74
CA ARG A 142 13.03 7.06 -14.54
C ARG A 142 12.98 5.78 -13.68
N HIS A 143 11.88 5.51 -12.98
CA HIS A 143 11.69 4.29 -12.18
C HIS A 143 10.93 3.17 -12.95
N ARG A 144 10.76 3.29 -14.28
CA ARG A 144 10.10 2.23 -15.07
C ARG A 144 10.79 0.87 -14.95
N SER A 145 12.12 0.85 -15.05
CA SER A 145 12.89 -0.39 -14.87
C SER A 145 12.79 -0.94 -13.43
N LEU A 146 12.78 -0.06 -12.43
CA LEU A 146 12.56 -0.46 -11.04
C LEU A 146 11.13 -1.02 -10.86
N ALA A 147 10.11 -0.36 -11.41
CA ALA A 147 8.72 -0.84 -11.37
C ALA A 147 8.58 -2.24 -11.97
N GLN A 148 9.22 -2.51 -13.10
CA GLN A 148 9.23 -3.84 -13.72
C GLN A 148 9.85 -4.88 -12.77
N ARG A 149 10.99 -4.60 -12.15
CA ARG A 149 11.61 -5.50 -11.16
C ARG A 149 10.72 -5.72 -9.93
N VAL A 150 9.98 -4.68 -9.51
CA VAL A 150 8.98 -4.79 -8.43
C VAL A 150 7.84 -5.73 -8.84
N THR A 151 7.32 -5.62 -10.06
CA THR A 151 6.29 -6.53 -10.57
C THR A 151 6.75 -7.99 -10.59
N GLU A 152 8.01 -8.24 -10.95
CA GLU A 152 8.59 -9.58 -11.03
C GLU A 152 8.77 -10.24 -9.64
N ASN A 153 9.02 -9.44 -8.59
CA ASN A 153 9.37 -9.93 -7.24
C ASN A 153 8.47 -9.36 -6.14
N GLY A 154 7.27 -8.92 -6.49
CA GLY A 154 6.35 -8.27 -5.57
C GLY A 154 5.07 -7.86 -6.26
N ALA A 155 4.64 -6.60 -6.07
CA ALA A 155 3.47 -6.05 -6.73
C ALA A 155 3.51 -4.52 -6.86
N LEU A 156 2.93 -4.02 -7.95
CA LEU A 156 2.48 -2.63 -8.06
C LEU A 156 1.01 -2.55 -7.67
N VAL A 157 0.63 -1.55 -6.90
CA VAL A 157 -0.73 -1.40 -6.37
C VAL A 157 -1.23 0.02 -6.58
N SER A 158 -2.48 0.17 -6.99
CA SER A 158 -3.13 1.48 -7.10
C SER A 158 -4.63 1.41 -6.80
N GLU A 159 -5.17 2.46 -6.18
CA GLU A 159 -6.62 2.69 -6.09
C GLU A 159 -7.18 3.42 -7.32
N PHE A 160 -6.31 3.91 -8.20
CA PHE A 160 -6.69 4.63 -9.39
C PHE A 160 -6.80 3.69 -10.59
N ARG A 161 -7.73 3.98 -11.50
CA ARG A 161 -7.91 3.21 -12.74
C ARG A 161 -6.59 3.07 -13.50
N PRO A 162 -6.34 1.96 -14.20
CA PRO A 162 -5.06 1.68 -14.85
C PRO A 162 -4.54 2.82 -15.73
N ASN A 163 -5.43 3.48 -16.47
CA ASN A 163 -5.11 4.59 -17.36
C ASN A 163 -5.08 5.97 -16.69
N ALA A 164 -5.22 6.07 -15.36
CA ALA A 164 -5.22 7.35 -14.64
C ALA A 164 -3.84 8.00 -14.63
N LYS A 165 -3.74 9.20 -15.19
CA LYS A 165 -2.48 9.97 -15.20
C LYS A 165 -2.11 10.44 -13.78
N PRO A 166 -0.81 10.61 -13.49
CA PRO A 166 -0.36 11.14 -12.20
C PRO A 166 -0.86 12.57 -11.99
N ARG A 167 -1.41 12.85 -10.80
CA ARG A 167 -1.86 14.16 -10.34
C ARG A 167 -1.31 14.45 -8.97
N ALA A 168 -0.98 15.71 -8.67
CA ALA A 168 -0.34 16.10 -7.41
C ALA A 168 -1.17 15.70 -6.17
N GLU A 169 -2.49 15.86 -6.26
CA GLU A 169 -3.43 15.50 -5.19
C GLU A 169 -3.48 13.99 -4.86
N ASN A 170 -3.12 13.14 -5.81
CA ASN A 170 -3.17 11.68 -5.63
C ASN A 170 -2.06 11.17 -4.71
N PHE A 171 -0.89 11.81 -4.69
CA PHE A 171 0.25 11.32 -3.92
C PHE A 171 0.02 11.36 -2.40
N PRO A 172 -0.48 12.46 -1.79
CA PRO A 172 -0.85 12.44 -0.38
C PRO A 172 -1.97 11.45 -0.07
N ARG A 173 -2.97 11.36 -0.93
CA ARG A 173 -4.10 10.44 -0.76
C ARG A 173 -3.65 8.98 -0.76
N ARG A 174 -2.76 8.60 -1.68
CA ARG A 174 -2.19 7.26 -1.79
C ARG A 174 -1.44 6.84 -0.51
N ASN A 175 -0.81 7.79 0.21
CA ASN A 175 0.03 7.45 1.36
C ASN A 175 -0.71 6.70 2.48
N ARG A 176 -2.04 6.86 2.61
CA ARG A 176 -2.86 6.08 3.54
C ARG A 176 -2.87 4.58 3.23
N ILE A 177 -2.64 4.22 1.96
CA ILE A 177 -2.55 2.82 1.53
C ILE A 177 -1.18 2.25 1.89
N ILE A 178 -0.10 3.03 1.76
CA ILE A 178 1.25 2.61 2.17
C ILE A 178 1.25 2.25 3.65
N SER A 179 0.78 3.16 4.52
CA SER A 179 0.69 2.88 5.96
C SER A 179 -0.33 1.80 6.28
N GLY A 180 -1.48 1.79 5.57
CA GLY A 180 -2.56 0.83 5.80
C GLY A 180 -2.22 -0.62 5.48
N LEU A 181 -1.30 -0.87 4.56
CA LEU A 181 -0.77 -2.20 4.25
C LEU A 181 0.24 -2.69 5.30
N SER A 182 0.87 -1.79 6.05
CA SER A 182 2.08 -2.08 6.82
C SER A 182 1.82 -2.20 8.31
N LEU A 183 2.65 -2.97 9.01
CA LEU A 183 2.67 -3.06 10.47
C LEU A 183 3.20 -1.77 11.09
N GLY A 184 4.14 -1.11 10.41
CA GLY A 184 4.71 0.16 10.82
C GLY A 184 5.33 0.92 9.66
N VAL A 185 5.69 2.18 9.90
CA VAL A 185 6.27 3.10 8.92
C VAL A 185 7.62 3.61 9.40
N LEU A 186 8.69 3.27 8.69
CA LEU A 186 10.03 3.82 8.91
C LEU A 186 10.23 5.09 8.07
N VAL A 187 10.45 6.21 8.75
CA VAL A 187 10.87 7.47 8.13
C VAL A 187 12.39 7.55 8.17
N VAL A 188 13.03 7.33 7.02
CA VAL A 188 14.49 7.27 6.91
C VAL A 188 15.12 8.67 6.97
N GLU A 189 14.60 9.59 6.16
CA GLU A 189 15.03 10.99 6.15
C GLU A 189 13.86 11.88 5.72
N ALA A 190 13.56 12.91 6.51
CA ALA A 190 12.49 13.85 6.18
C ALA A 190 12.77 15.25 6.75
N ALA A 191 12.59 16.27 5.93
CA ALA A 191 12.50 17.65 6.42
C ALA A 191 11.12 17.88 7.09
N GLU A 192 11.01 18.93 7.91
CA GLU A 192 9.77 19.26 8.65
C GLU A 192 8.51 19.39 7.78
N LYS A 193 8.67 19.82 6.54
CA LYS A 193 7.56 19.98 5.57
C LYS A 193 7.52 18.87 4.51
N SER A 194 8.15 17.72 4.80
CA SER A 194 8.18 16.60 3.85
C SER A 194 6.82 15.93 3.72
N GLY A 195 6.45 15.58 2.48
CA GLY A 195 5.25 14.78 2.20
C GLY A 195 5.28 13.37 2.82
N SER A 196 6.46 12.84 3.16
CA SER A 196 6.61 11.55 3.87
C SER A 196 6.07 11.60 5.30
N LEU A 197 6.06 12.77 5.96
CA LEU A 197 5.45 12.96 7.28
C LEU A 197 3.92 12.78 7.25
N ILE A 198 3.29 12.94 6.08
CA ILE A 198 1.86 12.63 5.89
C ILE A 198 1.63 11.12 6.05
N THR A 199 2.55 10.29 5.57
CA THR A 199 2.47 8.82 5.73
C THR A 199 2.62 8.43 7.20
N ALA A 200 3.56 9.03 7.93
CA ALA A 200 3.72 8.83 9.37
C ALA A 200 2.46 9.23 10.16
N ARG A 201 1.82 10.35 9.77
CA ARG A 201 0.54 10.75 10.39
C ARG A 201 -0.57 9.74 10.11
N TYR A 202 -0.72 9.26 8.87
CA TYR A 202 -1.68 8.20 8.57
C TYR A 202 -1.39 6.92 9.36
N ALA A 203 -0.12 6.56 9.55
CA ALA A 203 0.27 5.42 10.37
C ALA A 203 -0.28 5.55 11.80
N LEU A 204 -0.06 6.69 12.46
CA LEU A 204 -0.60 6.98 13.80
C LEU A 204 -2.13 6.93 13.84
N GLU A 205 -2.81 7.55 12.86
CA GLU A 205 -4.27 7.54 12.75
C GLU A 205 -4.84 6.12 12.54
N GLN A 206 -4.04 5.21 11.99
CA GLN A 206 -4.38 3.82 11.72
C GLN A 206 -3.91 2.84 12.80
N GLY A 207 -3.31 3.35 13.90
CA GLY A 207 -2.77 2.52 14.97
C GLY A 207 -1.56 1.68 14.54
N ARG A 208 -0.73 2.21 13.63
CA ARG A 208 0.51 1.57 13.16
C ARG A 208 1.70 2.18 13.88
N GLU A 209 2.75 1.40 14.08
CA GLU A 209 4.01 1.89 14.64
C GLU A 209 4.68 2.91 13.71
N VAL A 210 5.31 3.90 14.31
CA VAL A 210 6.10 4.90 13.57
C VAL A 210 7.53 4.87 14.06
N PHE A 211 8.43 4.63 13.14
CA PHE A 211 9.87 4.56 13.35
C PHE A 211 10.55 5.72 12.65
N ALA A 212 11.62 6.25 13.25
CA ALA A 212 12.41 7.29 12.61
C ALA A 212 13.89 7.11 12.90
N LEU A 213 14.73 7.29 11.88
CA LEU A 213 16.17 7.37 12.06
C LEU A 213 16.52 8.73 12.66
N PRO A 214 17.41 8.75 13.70
CA PRO A 214 17.91 9.99 14.27
C PRO A 214 18.82 10.70 13.26
N ALA A 215 18.83 12.02 13.31
CA ALA A 215 19.67 12.83 12.45
C ALA A 215 20.40 13.92 13.24
N SER A 216 21.52 14.42 12.69
CA SER A 216 22.20 15.57 13.23
C SER A 216 21.26 16.77 13.36
N ILE A 217 21.34 17.50 14.47
CA ILE A 217 20.57 18.74 14.68
C ILE A 217 20.90 19.82 13.63
N ASN A 218 22.05 19.71 12.96
CA ASN A 218 22.45 20.60 11.87
C ASN A 218 21.92 20.17 10.50
N ALA A 219 21.35 18.96 10.36
CA ALA A 219 20.82 18.44 9.13
C ALA A 219 19.37 18.91 8.92
N ARG A 220 19.18 20.07 8.27
CA ARG A 220 17.85 20.67 8.04
C ARG A 220 16.89 19.77 7.25
N ASN A 221 17.40 18.94 6.35
CA ASN A 221 16.64 18.00 5.53
C ASN A 221 16.23 16.71 6.25
N ALA A 222 16.70 16.51 7.49
CA ALA A 222 16.36 15.36 8.32
C ALA A 222 15.70 15.73 9.66
N SER A 223 15.44 17.03 9.90
CA SER A 223 14.85 17.55 11.14
C SER A 223 13.45 16.98 11.45
N GLY A 224 12.69 16.55 10.42
CA GLY A 224 11.39 15.94 10.58
C GLY A 224 11.44 14.57 11.29
N GLY A 225 12.50 13.77 11.06
CA GLY A 225 12.72 12.52 11.81
C GLY A 225 12.89 12.77 13.31
N ASN A 226 13.75 13.73 13.68
CA ASN A 226 13.95 14.12 15.08
C ASN A 226 12.65 14.66 15.72
N GLN A 227 11.82 15.37 14.96
CA GLN A 227 10.52 15.84 15.43
C GLN A 227 9.55 14.66 15.67
N LEU A 228 9.52 13.66 14.82
CA LEU A 228 8.73 12.44 15.03
C LEU A 228 9.15 11.73 16.30
N ILE A 229 10.46 11.53 16.53
CA ILE A 229 10.99 10.90 17.74
C ILE A 229 10.58 11.70 19.00
N ARG A 230 10.69 13.02 18.97
CA ARG A 230 10.23 13.88 20.05
C ARG A 230 8.74 13.75 20.33
N ASN A 231 7.95 13.43 19.32
CA ASN A 231 6.50 13.25 19.42
C ASN A 231 6.09 11.79 19.72
N GLY A 232 7.05 10.91 20.04
CA GLY A 232 6.79 9.54 20.48
C GLY A 232 7.02 8.46 19.43
N ALA A 233 7.54 8.79 18.25
CA ALA A 233 7.97 7.75 17.30
C ALA A 233 9.19 7.01 17.89
N CYS A 234 9.27 5.70 17.65
CA CYS A 234 10.39 4.87 18.06
C CYS A 234 11.66 5.32 17.33
N LEU A 235 12.72 5.64 18.09
CA LEU A 235 14.04 5.88 17.53
C LEU A 235 14.65 4.56 17.10
N VAL A 236 15.14 4.49 15.88
CA VAL A 236 15.72 3.30 15.28
C VAL A 236 17.15 3.57 14.84
N GLU A 237 18.08 2.76 15.32
CA GLU A 237 19.49 2.76 14.91
C GLU A 237 19.87 1.50 14.12
N LYS A 238 19.11 0.41 14.30
CA LYS A 238 19.29 -0.88 13.62
C LYS A 238 17.95 -1.55 13.36
N THR A 239 17.92 -2.47 12.44
CA THR A 239 16.69 -3.20 12.05
C THR A 239 16.07 -3.99 13.20
N GLN A 240 16.90 -4.47 14.16
CA GLN A 240 16.41 -5.15 15.34
C GLN A 240 15.46 -4.30 16.18
N ASP A 241 15.66 -2.99 16.25
CA ASP A 241 14.80 -2.07 17.00
C ASP A 241 13.36 -2.09 16.42
N ILE A 242 13.23 -2.21 15.10
CA ILE A 242 11.92 -2.37 14.42
C ILE A 242 11.31 -3.72 14.76
N LEU A 243 12.10 -4.81 14.69
CA LEU A 243 11.62 -6.17 14.90
C LEU A 243 11.11 -6.35 16.33
N ASP A 244 11.83 -5.81 17.33
CA ASP A 244 11.45 -5.88 18.74
C ASP A 244 10.09 -5.22 19.02
N GLU A 245 9.80 -4.09 18.37
CA GLU A 245 8.53 -3.36 18.52
C GLU A 245 7.35 -4.06 17.81
N ILE A 246 7.59 -4.70 16.67
CA ILE A 246 6.51 -5.32 15.89
C ILE A 246 6.30 -6.81 16.22
N GLN A 247 7.06 -7.41 17.12
CA GLN A 247 7.01 -8.85 17.40
C GLN A 247 5.60 -9.36 17.69
N SER A 248 4.86 -8.67 18.57
CA SER A 248 3.47 -9.05 18.90
C SER A 248 2.51 -8.91 17.72
N LEU A 249 2.75 -7.97 16.82
CA LEU A 249 1.98 -7.75 15.61
C LEU A 249 2.30 -8.78 14.53
N LEU A 250 3.57 -9.22 14.45
CA LEU A 250 3.99 -10.32 13.58
C LEU A 250 3.29 -11.62 13.97
N ASP A 251 3.29 -11.97 15.26
CA ASP A 251 2.64 -13.17 15.77
C ASP A 251 1.14 -13.16 15.43
N TRP A 252 0.48 -12.02 15.57
CA TRP A 252 -0.93 -11.85 15.20
C TRP A 252 -1.17 -12.00 13.69
N SER A 253 -0.35 -11.39 12.84
CA SER A 253 -0.52 -11.42 11.38
C SER A 253 -0.27 -12.82 10.79
N VAL A 254 0.68 -13.56 11.34
CA VAL A 254 0.96 -14.97 10.96
C VAL A 254 -0.22 -15.85 11.31
N ASN A 255 -0.81 -15.70 12.51
CA ASN A 255 -1.97 -16.48 12.92
C ASN A 255 -3.20 -16.21 12.04
N GLN A 256 -3.46 -14.97 11.66
CA GLN A 256 -4.55 -14.63 10.71
C GLN A 256 -4.32 -15.24 9.32
N SER A 257 -3.08 -15.29 8.85
CA SER A 257 -2.77 -15.92 7.57
C SER A 257 -3.01 -17.44 7.60
N ILE A 258 -2.70 -18.10 8.71
CA ILE A 258 -2.95 -19.53 8.89
C ILE A 258 -4.46 -19.82 8.90
N ASP A 259 -5.25 -19.01 9.58
CA ASP A 259 -6.73 -19.17 9.61
C ASP A 259 -7.35 -18.97 8.22
N LEU A 260 -6.85 -18.03 7.43
CA LEU A 260 -7.33 -17.80 6.05
C LEU A 260 -7.00 -18.99 5.13
N PHE A 261 -5.83 -19.60 5.27
CA PHE A 261 -5.44 -20.77 4.48
C PHE A 261 -6.13 -22.06 4.95
N SER A 262 -6.47 -22.18 6.25
CA SER A 262 -7.24 -23.34 6.76
C SER A 262 -8.69 -23.31 6.28
N THR A 263 -9.32 -22.14 6.21
CA THR A 263 -10.70 -21.99 5.70
C THR A 263 -10.83 -22.16 4.19
N LEU A 264 -9.75 -22.00 3.42
CA LEU A 264 -9.74 -22.26 1.97
C LEU A 264 -9.58 -23.75 1.63
N ASN A 265 -9.15 -24.58 2.60
CA ASN A 265 -8.99 -26.03 2.41
C ASN A 265 -10.19 -26.85 2.91
N ASP A 266 -11.10 -26.26 3.67
CA ASP A 266 -12.38 -26.87 4.00
C ASP A 266 -13.36 -26.53 2.86
N GLU A 267 -13.58 -27.49 1.95
CA GLU A 267 -14.68 -27.49 0.98
C GLU A 267 -16.02 -27.61 1.74
N GLU A 268 -16.39 -26.63 2.53
CA GLU A 268 -17.78 -26.41 2.91
C GLU A 268 -18.48 -25.69 1.77
N GLU A 269 -19.36 -26.40 1.08
CA GLU A 269 -20.35 -25.83 0.16
C GLU A 269 -21.00 -24.61 0.82
N LEU A 270 -20.67 -23.43 0.32
CA LEU A 270 -21.37 -22.19 0.72
C LEU A 270 -22.87 -22.39 0.46
N PRO A 271 -23.76 -22.11 1.42
CA PRO A 271 -25.20 -22.29 1.23
C PRO A 271 -25.79 -21.18 0.35
N PHE A 272 -25.30 -21.03 -0.87
CA PHE A 272 -25.83 -20.09 -1.86
C PHE A 272 -27.22 -20.43 -2.41
N PRO A 273 -27.70 -21.69 -2.43
CA PRO A 273 -29.07 -21.97 -2.91
C PRO A 273 -30.19 -21.43 -2.04
N GLN A 274 -29.95 -21.21 -0.73
CA GLN A 274 -31.02 -20.80 0.18
C GLN A 274 -31.30 -19.30 0.20
N LEU A 275 -30.34 -18.47 -0.19
CA LEU A 275 -30.53 -17.00 -0.25
C LEU A 275 -31.37 -16.56 -1.45
N LEU A 276 -31.38 -17.31 -2.53
CA LEU A 276 -32.22 -17.03 -3.71
C LEU A 276 -33.67 -17.52 -3.56
N ALA A 277 -33.92 -18.49 -2.69
CA ALA A 277 -35.28 -19.00 -2.44
C ALA A 277 -36.15 -18.05 -1.58
N ASN A 278 -35.52 -17.18 -0.78
CA ASN A 278 -36.24 -16.26 0.10
C ASN A 278 -36.57 -14.89 -0.50
N VAL A 279 -36.03 -14.56 -1.69
CA VAL A 279 -36.32 -13.29 -2.37
C VAL A 279 -37.50 -13.39 -3.35
N GLY A 280 -38.02 -14.59 -3.59
CA GLY A 280 -39.07 -14.86 -4.59
C GLY A 280 -40.50 -15.04 -4.05
N SER A 281 -40.75 -14.89 -2.73
CA SER A 281 -42.05 -15.20 -2.16
C SER A 281 -42.87 -14.03 -1.55
N GLU A 282 -42.41 -12.78 -1.73
CA GLU A 282 -43.20 -11.60 -1.36
C GLU A 282 -43.41 -10.66 -2.54
N ALA A 283 -44.18 -11.09 -3.52
CA ALA A 283 -44.79 -10.24 -4.55
C ALA A 283 -46.09 -10.89 -5.02
N THR A 284 -47.13 -10.76 -4.21
CA THR A 284 -48.55 -10.75 -4.61
C THR A 284 -49.29 -9.70 -3.79
#